data_e2432e376f2ab1d3304041e60479c0e1
#
_entry.id   e2432e376f2ab1d3304041e60479c0e1
#
_cell.length_a   1.000
_cell.length_b   1.000
_cell.length_c   1.000
_cell.angle_alpha   90.00
_cell.angle_beta   90.00
_cell.angle_gamma   90.00
#
_symmetry.space_group_name_H-M   'P 1'
#
loop_
_entity.id
_entity.type
_entity.pdbx_description
1 polymer ?
#
loop_
_entity_poly.entity_id
_entity_poly.type
_entity_poly.pdbx_seq_one_letter_code
_entity_poly.pdbx_strand_id
1 'polypeptide(L)'
;MSAGGALFRLERMGRGWWWAGNEKWRRELLAVPIPHPDSYAESDDELMGREPQAESFDDDAEHGTAWRSWADEADRFEHLKTAGAVVIQEHGCGFSTLLALTGSLAGTVWWDGRATCDRIVPLSLDHVTGARPVQFSEWLDHGSWALLPPDWGPRLASAPVVHR
;
A
#
# COMPACT_ATOMS: atom_id res chain seq x y z
N MET A 1 -3.75 24.50 5.95
CA MET A 1 -3.60 24.08 4.54
C MET A 1 -4.16 22.67 4.46
N SER A 2 -5.27 22.48 3.74
CA SER A 2 -5.88 21.17 3.55
C SER A 2 -4.96 20.36 2.62
N ALA A 3 -4.36 19.30 3.13
CA ALA A 3 -3.65 18.32 2.33
C ALA A 3 -4.69 17.45 1.62
N GLY A 4 -5.35 18.02 0.62
CA GLY A 4 -6.27 17.28 -0.25
C GLY A 4 -5.48 16.48 -1.25
N GLY A 5 -5.20 15.21 -0.94
CA GLY A 5 -4.69 14.28 -1.93
C GLY A 5 -5.69 14.10 -3.08
N ALA A 6 -5.20 13.79 -4.26
CA ALA A 6 -6.07 13.53 -5.41
C ALA A 6 -6.89 12.25 -5.17
N LEU A 7 -8.20 12.36 -5.32
CA LEU A 7 -9.10 11.21 -5.30
C LEU A 7 -9.20 10.63 -6.71
N PHE A 8 -9.02 9.33 -6.82
CA PHE A 8 -9.30 8.62 -8.07
C PHE A 8 -10.79 8.40 -8.24
N ARG A 9 -11.24 8.40 -9.47
CA ARG A 9 -12.64 8.24 -9.82
C ARG A 9 -12.85 7.06 -10.75
N LEU A 10 -14.07 6.51 -10.70
CA LEU A 10 -14.50 5.49 -11.62
C LEU A 10 -14.88 6.14 -12.95
N GLU A 11 -14.27 5.70 -14.04
CA GLU A 11 -14.51 6.19 -15.39
C GLU A 11 -15.03 5.08 -16.30
N ARG A 12 -15.93 5.45 -17.22
CA ARG A 12 -16.42 4.50 -18.21
C ARG A 12 -15.50 4.49 -19.43
N MET A 13 -14.92 3.33 -19.74
CA MET A 13 -14.10 3.11 -20.92
C MET A 13 -14.65 1.96 -21.77
N GLY A 14 -15.25 2.29 -22.91
CA GLY A 14 -15.89 1.30 -23.76
C GLY A 14 -17.08 0.62 -23.08
N ARG A 15 -17.05 -0.72 -22.96
CA ARG A 15 -18.10 -1.52 -22.32
C ARG A 15 -17.89 -1.73 -20.81
N GLY A 16 -16.77 -1.25 -20.24
CA GLY A 16 -16.42 -1.47 -18.84
C GLY A 16 -16.27 -0.16 -18.07
N TRP A 17 -16.21 -0.32 -16.75
CA TRP A 17 -15.85 0.73 -15.82
C TRP A 17 -14.40 0.55 -15.38
N TRP A 18 -13.68 1.65 -15.25
CA TRP A 18 -12.28 1.70 -14.86
C TRP A 18 -12.07 2.64 -13.70
N TRP A 19 -11.17 2.23 -12.84
CA TRP A 19 -10.65 3.11 -11.82
C TRP A 19 -9.57 3.99 -12.46
N ALA A 20 -9.79 5.31 -12.56
CA ALA A 20 -8.81 6.23 -13.14
C ALA A 20 -7.50 6.16 -12.34
N GLY A 21 -6.38 6.13 -13.05
CA GLY A 21 -5.06 6.02 -12.43
C GLY A 21 -4.54 4.58 -12.25
N ASN A 22 -5.39 3.56 -12.38
CA ASN A 22 -4.91 2.18 -12.35
C ASN A 22 -4.39 1.71 -13.71
N GLU A 23 -3.21 1.13 -13.71
CA GLU A 23 -2.60 0.57 -14.91
C GLU A 23 -3.28 -0.72 -15.36
N LYS A 24 -3.12 -1.03 -16.66
CA LYS A 24 -3.82 -2.17 -17.30
C LYS A 24 -3.51 -3.51 -16.62
N TRP A 25 -2.28 -3.75 -16.17
CA TRP A 25 -1.85 -5.00 -15.53
C TRP A 25 -2.46 -5.23 -14.14
N ARG A 26 -2.82 -4.17 -13.42
CA ARG A 26 -3.53 -4.27 -12.13
C ARG A 26 -4.91 -4.89 -12.23
N ARG A 27 -5.51 -4.94 -13.42
CA ARG A 27 -6.84 -5.52 -13.63
C ARG A 27 -6.92 -7.00 -13.33
N GLU A 28 -5.89 -7.74 -13.72
CA GLU A 28 -5.83 -9.19 -13.48
C GLU A 28 -5.70 -9.46 -11.98
N LEU A 29 -4.98 -8.60 -11.28
CA LEU A 29 -4.81 -8.69 -9.83
C LEU A 29 -6.06 -8.29 -9.04
N LEU A 30 -7.01 -7.53 -9.61
CA LEU A 30 -8.24 -7.17 -8.91
C LEU A 30 -9.14 -8.37 -8.57
N ALA A 31 -9.02 -9.48 -9.31
CA ALA A 31 -9.72 -10.72 -9.01
C ALA A 31 -9.04 -11.57 -7.93
N VAL A 32 -7.79 -11.26 -7.60
CA VAL A 32 -7.03 -11.95 -6.56
C VAL A 32 -7.39 -11.33 -5.21
N PRO A 33 -7.67 -12.11 -4.17
CA PRO A 33 -7.92 -11.57 -2.83
C PRO A 33 -6.71 -10.76 -2.33
N ILE A 34 -6.97 -9.58 -1.75
CA ILE A 34 -5.91 -8.82 -1.08
C ILE A 34 -5.35 -9.66 0.08
N PRO A 35 -4.02 -9.87 0.15
CA PRO A 35 -3.42 -10.58 1.26
C PRO A 35 -3.40 -9.68 2.51
N HIS A 36 -3.56 -10.29 3.70
CA HIS A 36 -3.27 -9.56 4.93
C HIS A 36 -1.76 -9.28 5.01
N PRO A 37 -1.31 -8.08 5.42
CA PRO A 37 0.11 -7.75 5.49
C PRO A 37 0.97 -8.76 6.26
N ASP A 38 0.46 -9.32 7.35
CA ASP A 38 1.18 -10.32 8.14
C ASP A 38 1.37 -11.66 7.39
N SER A 39 0.59 -11.92 6.34
CA SER A 39 0.64 -13.21 5.64
C SER A 39 1.82 -13.35 4.66
N TYR A 40 2.50 -12.26 4.34
CA TYR A 40 3.61 -12.28 3.38
C TYR A 40 4.96 -11.80 3.96
N ALA A 41 5.00 -11.42 5.24
CA ALA A 41 6.22 -10.89 5.85
C ALA A 41 7.41 -11.86 5.77
N GLU A 42 7.19 -13.14 6.05
CA GLU A 42 8.23 -14.17 5.94
C GLU A 42 8.73 -14.35 4.51
N SER A 43 7.80 -14.39 3.54
CA SER A 43 8.17 -14.51 2.11
C SER A 43 8.91 -13.28 1.59
N ASP A 44 8.60 -12.10 2.12
CA ASP A 44 9.28 -10.85 1.81
C ASP A 44 10.73 -10.88 2.30
N ASP A 45 10.94 -11.27 3.56
CA ASP A 45 12.27 -11.43 4.16
C ASP A 45 13.10 -12.48 3.41
N GLU A 46 12.49 -13.62 3.02
CA GLU A 46 13.16 -14.66 2.24
C GLU A 46 13.57 -14.16 0.85
N LEU A 47 12.70 -13.40 0.18
CA LEU A 47 12.98 -12.84 -1.14
C LEU A 47 14.11 -11.81 -1.07
N MET A 48 14.07 -10.90 -0.10
CA MET A 48 15.13 -9.93 0.10
C MET A 48 16.47 -10.60 0.46
N GLY A 49 16.45 -11.66 1.28
CA GLY A 49 17.64 -12.45 1.64
C GLY A 49 18.30 -13.18 0.46
N ARG A 50 17.59 -13.32 -0.68
CA ARG A 50 18.11 -13.95 -1.90
C ARG A 50 18.62 -12.94 -2.93
N GLU A 51 18.71 -11.65 -2.60
CA GLU A 51 19.25 -10.66 -3.52
C GLU A 51 20.67 -11.04 -3.95
N PRO A 52 20.95 -11.15 -5.27
CA PRO A 52 22.27 -11.53 -5.76
C PRO A 52 23.33 -10.50 -5.40
N GLN A 53 24.34 -10.92 -4.65
CA GLN A 53 25.46 -10.08 -4.24
C GLN A 53 26.56 -10.16 -5.29
N ALA A 54 27.12 -9.03 -5.72
CA ALA A 54 28.12 -8.96 -6.80
C ALA A 54 29.35 -9.82 -6.49
N GLU A 55 29.75 -9.91 -5.21
CA GLU A 55 30.90 -10.69 -4.75
C GLU A 55 30.74 -12.20 -4.91
N SER A 56 29.53 -12.67 -5.20
CA SER A 56 29.24 -14.10 -5.39
C SER A 56 29.37 -14.56 -6.84
N PHE A 57 29.77 -13.67 -7.74
CA PHE A 57 29.88 -13.96 -9.18
C PHE A 57 31.26 -13.62 -9.69
N ASP A 58 31.78 -14.46 -10.62
CA ASP A 58 33.07 -14.23 -11.26
C ASP A 58 32.97 -13.28 -12.46
N ASP A 59 31.74 -13.03 -12.96
CA ASP A 59 31.46 -12.21 -14.15
C ASP A 59 30.29 -11.26 -13.90
N ASP A 60 30.49 -9.97 -14.21
CA ASP A 60 29.48 -8.92 -14.11
C ASP A 60 28.23 -9.18 -14.96
N ALA A 61 28.37 -9.88 -16.10
CA ALA A 61 27.25 -10.20 -16.97
C ALA A 61 26.37 -11.31 -16.36
N GLU A 62 26.97 -12.27 -15.68
CA GLU A 62 26.27 -13.32 -14.93
C GLU A 62 25.53 -12.71 -13.75
N HIS A 63 26.22 -11.90 -12.92
CA HIS A 63 25.57 -11.13 -11.84
C HIS A 63 24.41 -10.29 -12.35
N GLY A 64 24.60 -9.53 -13.43
CA GLY A 64 23.54 -8.70 -14.01
C GLY A 64 22.34 -9.49 -14.50
N THR A 65 22.53 -10.76 -14.92
CA THR A 65 21.43 -11.64 -15.32
C THR A 65 20.66 -12.17 -14.10
N ALA A 66 21.38 -12.61 -13.08
CA ALA A 66 20.79 -13.06 -11.81
C ALA A 66 20.01 -11.94 -11.13
N TRP A 67 20.59 -10.76 -11.07
CA TRP A 67 19.96 -9.58 -10.47
C TRP A 67 18.66 -9.18 -11.21
N ARG A 68 18.65 -9.17 -12.53
CA ARG A 68 17.41 -8.89 -13.29
C ARG A 68 16.31 -9.90 -13.00
N SER A 69 16.66 -11.19 -12.91
CA SER A 69 15.68 -12.25 -12.60
C SER A 69 15.09 -12.09 -11.21
N TRP A 70 15.92 -11.75 -10.23
CA TRP A 70 15.48 -11.45 -8.87
C TRP A 70 14.64 -10.17 -8.81
N ALA A 71 15.06 -9.10 -9.48
CA ALA A 71 14.32 -7.85 -9.53
C ALA A 71 12.92 -8.02 -10.16
N ASP A 72 12.80 -8.83 -11.23
CA ASP A 72 11.51 -9.17 -11.84
C ASP A 72 10.61 -9.99 -10.88
N GLU A 73 11.19 -10.84 -10.04
CA GLU A 73 10.45 -11.59 -9.01
C GLU A 73 10.00 -10.65 -7.89
N ALA A 74 10.88 -9.77 -7.42
CA ALA A 74 10.59 -8.78 -6.39
C ALA A 74 9.49 -7.80 -6.83
N ASP A 75 9.55 -7.29 -8.07
CA ASP A 75 8.53 -6.40 -8.61
C ASP A 75 7.15 -7.09 -8.67
N ARG A 76 7.11 -8.33 -9.16
CA ARG A 76 5.86 -9.11 -9.14
C ARG A 76 5.33 -9.34 -7.73
N PHE A 77 6.20 -9.61 -6.77
CA PHE A 77 5.82 -9.79 -5.37
C PHE A 77 5.25 -8.51 -4.77
N GLU A 78 5.89 -7.36 -5.03
CA GLU A 78 5.38 -6.05 -4.62
C GLU A 78 3.97 -5.76 -5.16
N HIS A 79 3.70 -6.16 -6.39
CA HIS A 79 2.36 -6.03 -6.97
C HIS A 79 1.33 -6.93 -6.31
N LEU A 80 1.72 -8.14 -5.89
CA LEU A 80 0.83 -9.07 -5.19
C LEU A 80 0.42 -8.56 -3.81
N LYS A 81 1.27 -7.81 -3.12
CA LYS A 81 0.94 -7.20 -1.82
C LYS A 81 -0.30 -6.29 -1.86
N THR A 82 -0.61 -5.73 -3.03
CA THR A 82 -1.81 -4.88 -3.24
C THR A 82 -2.83 -5.50 -4.19
N ALA A 83 -2.72 -6.81 -4.48
CA ALA A 83 -3.72 -7.53 -5.26
C ALA A 83 -5.11 -7.34 -4.63
N GLY A 84 -6.15 -7.30 -5.45
CA GLY A 84 -7.53 -7.13 -4.99
C GLY A 84 -7.86 -5.77 -4.38
N ALA A 85 -6.95 -4.80 -4.44
CA ALA A 85 -7.20 -3.45 -3.97
C ALA A 85 -7.06 -2.42 -5.08
N VAL A 86 -7.69 -1.26 -4.88
CA VAL A 86 -7.54 -0.08 -5.72
C VAL A 86 -7.05 1.10 -4.90
N VAL A 87 -6.23 1.94 -5.51
CA VAL A 87 -5.88 3.24 -4.92
C VAL A 87 -7.10 4.15 -5.01
N ILE A 88 -7.56 4.66 -3.89
CA ILE A 88 -8.69 5.60 -3.81
C ILE A 88 -8.23 7.03 -3.55
N GLN A 89 -7.04 7.20 -3.00
CA GLN A 89 -6.46 8.52 -2.75
C GLN A 89 -4.93 8.46 -2.78
N GLU A 90 -4.32 9.41 -3.49
CA GLU A 90 -2.87 9.65 -3.48
C GLU A 90 -2.53 10.78 -2.50
N HIS A 91 -1.43 10.61 -1.75
CA HIS A 91 -0.99 11.57 -0.73
C HIS A 91 0.34 12.23 -1.08
N GLY A 92 0.94 11.88 -2.21
CA GLY A 92 2.28 12.29 -2.61
C GLY A 92 3.38 11.43 -1.97
N CYS A 93 4.61 11.61 -2.43
CA CYS A 93 5.79 10.87 -1.97
C CYS A 93 5.63 9.34 -2.00
N GLY A 94 4.77 8.80 -2.87
CA GLY A 94 4.51 7.38 -3.00
C GLY A 94 3.53 6.79 -1.96
N PHE A 95 2.95 7.63 -1.09
CA PHE A 95 1.90 7.18 -0.18
C PHE A 95 0.54 7.15 -0.84
N SER A 96 -0.24 6.12 -0.57
CA SER A 96 -1.60 6.02 -1.06
C SER A 96 -2.56 5.36 -0.07
N THR A 97 -3.85 5.63 -0.25
CA THR A 97 -4.93 4.92 0.44
C THR A 97 -5.51 3.88 -0.49
N LEU A 98 -5.58 2.65 -0.01
CA LEU A 98 -6.10 1.49 -0.73
C LEU A 98 -7.49 1.13 -0.22
N LEU A 99 -8.39 0.77 -1.14
CA LEU A 99 -9.66 0.11 -0.85
C LEU A 99 -9.56 -1.35 -1.29
N ALA A 100 -9.71 -2.27 -0.37
CA ALA A 100 -9.82 -3.68 -0.66
C ALA A 100 -11.15 -3.98 -1.36
N LEU A 101 -11.09 -4.63 -2.53
CA LEU A 101 -12.29 -4.98 -3.32
C LEU A 101 -12.68 -6.44 -3.20
N THR A 102 -11.70 -7.32 -2.94
CA THR A 102 -11.87 -8.79 -2.98
C THR A 102 -11.27 -9.47 -1.76
N GLY A 103 -11.72 -10.69 -1.48
CA GLY A 103 -11.25 -11.48 -0.36
C GLY A 103 -11.94 -11.16 0.97
N SER A 104 -11.39 -11.67 2.06
CA SER A 104 -11.93 -11.50 3.42
C SER A 104 -11.83 -10.06 3.94
N LEU A 105 -10.98 -9.25 3.34
CA LEU A 105 -10.77 -7.84 3.68
C LEU A 105 -11.59 -6.88 2.82
N ALA A 106 -12.44 -7.39 1.93
CA ALA A 106 -13.24 -6.55 1.03
C ALA A 106 -14.04 -5.48 1.78
N GLY A 107 -14.01 -4.25 1.26
CA GLY A 107 -14.67 -3.07 1.85
C GLY A 107 -13.82 -2.33 2.87
N THR A 108 -12.67 -2.86 3.29
CA THR A 108 -11.78 -2.21 4.26
C THR A 108 -10.78 -1.27 3.59
N VAL A 109 -10.26 -0.32 4.37
CA VAL A 109 -9.36 0.73 3.89
C VAL A 109 -8.00 0.62 4.57
N TRP A 110 -6.93 0.77 3.77
CA TRP A 110 -5.55 0.55 4.16
C TRP A 110 -4.66 1.71 3.71
N TRP A 111 -3.57 1.92 4.40
CA TRP A 111 -2.53 2.87 4.01
C TRP A 111 -1.35 2.12 3.39
N ASP A 112 -0.98 2.48 2.18
CA ASP A 112 0.24 2.02 1.53
C ASP A 112 1.38 2.99 1.85
N GLY A 113 2.26 2.57 2.75
CA GLY A 113 3.43 3.33 3.18
C GLY A 113 4.74 2.76 2.64
N ARG A 114 4.70 1.81 1.71
CA ARG A 114 5.89 1.08 1.22
C ARG A 114 6.97 1.98 0.63
N ALA A 115 6.61 3.15 0.14
CA ALA A 115 7.59 4.11 -0.39
C ALA A 115 8.64 4.56 0.64
N THR A 116 8.40 4.42 1.95
CA THR A 116 9.32 4.89 2.99
C THR A 116 9.52 3.94 4.18
N CYS A 117 8.61 3.02 4.41
CA CYS A 117 8.62 2.16 5.60
C CYS A 117 8.27 0.70 5.30
N ASP A 118 8.23 0.33 4.04
CA ASP A 118 7.96 -1.03 3.53
C ASP A 118 6.71 -1.71 4.12
N ARG A 119 5.70 -0.91 4.52
CA ARG A 119 4.53 -1.40 5.23
C ARG A 119 3.22 -0.94 4.61
N ILE A 120 2.27 -1.88 4.57
CA ILE A 120 0.85 -1.59 4.41
C ILE A 120 0.22 -1.74 5.79
N VAL A 121 -0.48 -0.71 6.25
CA VAL A 121 -1.09 -0.71 7.59
C VAL A 121 -2.59 -0.43 7.51
N PRO A 122 -3.40 -0.99 8.43
CA PRO A 122 -4.82 -0.68 8.47
C PRO A 122 -5.03 0.79 8.86
N LEU A 123 -5.93 1.46 8.16
CA LEU A 123 -6.52 2.69 8.67
C LEU A 123 -7.57 2.31 9.74
N SER A 124 -7.44 2.81 10.96
CA SER A 124 -8.21 2.35 12.11
C SER A 124 -8.64 3.49 13.02
N LEU A 125 -9.78 3.31 13.66
CA LEU A 125 -10.24 4.18 14.76
C LEU A 125 -9.61 3.81 16.10
N ASP A 126 -9.07 2.61 16.22
CA ASP A 126 -8.42 2.11 17.44
C ASP A 126 -7.12 1.39 17.12
N HIS A 127 -6.01 2.00 17.47
CA HIS A 127 -4.66 1.44 17.32
C HIS A 127 -4.12 0.79 18.60
N VAL A 128 -4.88 0.79 19.69
CA VAL A 128 -4.43 0.30 21.00
C VAL A 128 -4.83 -1.16 21.23
N THR A 129 -6.07 -1.53 20.85
CA THR A 129 -6.62 -2.87 21.14
C THR A 129 -6.59 -3.84 19.96
N GLY A 130 -5.87 -3.49 18.90
CA GLY A 130 -5.74 -4.28 17.68
C GLY A 130 -6.38 -3.55 16.49
N ALA A 131 -5.55 -2.88 15.73
CA ALA A 131 -5.92 -2.00 14.64
C ALA A 131 -6.82 -2.68 13.59
N ARG A 132 -8.13 -2.76 13.85
CA ARG A 132 -9.10 -3.24 12.87
C ARG A 132 -9.22 -2.20 11.75
N PRO A 133 -9.02 -2.59 10.46
CA PRO A 133 -9.21 -1.68 9.36
C PRO A 133 -10.66 -1.16 9.30
N VAL A 134 -10.83 0.14 9.09
CA VAL A 134 -12.16 0.74 8.93
C VAL A 134 -12.80 0.30 7.62
N GLN A 135 -14.13 0.33 7.58
CA GLN A 135 -14.89 0.19 6.34
C GLN A 135 -14.81 1.48 5.52
N PHE A 136 -15.03 1.38 4.23
CA PHE A 136 -14.99 2.53 3.32
C PHE A 136 -15.93 3.67 3.74
N SER A 137 -17.12 3.35 4.29
CA SER A 137 -18.04 4.35 4.82
C SER A 137 -17.47 5.12 6.02
N GLU A 138 -16.79 4.42 6.95
CA GLU A 138 -16.12 5.05 8.09
C GLU A 138 -14.97 5.94 7.64
N TRP A 139 -14.23 5.50 6.61
CA TRP A 139 -13.16 6.30 6.02
C TRP A 139 -13.66 7.62 5.41
N LEU A 140 -14.84 7.62 4.77
CA LEU A 140 -15.44 8.84 4.21
C LEU A 140 -15.72 9.90 5.27
N ASP A 141 -16.04 9.49 6.50
CA ASP A 141 -16.33 10.40 7.60
C ASP A 141 -15.07 11.00 8.25
N HIS A 142 -13.95 10.29 8.22
CA HIS A 142 -12.73 10.64 8.95
C HIS A 142 -11.56 11.08 8.06
N GLY A 143 -11.43 10.47 6.87
CA GLY A 143 -10.27 10.62 5.99
C GLY A 143 -9.03 9.89 6.50
N SER A 144 -8.04 9.70 5.62
CA SER A 144 -6.90 8.82 5.88
C SER A 144 -6.01 9.29 7.03
N TRP A 145 -5.73 10.60 7.10
CA TRP A 145 -4.80 11.15 8.11
C TRP A 145 -5.26 10.99 9.55
N ALA A 146 -6.58 11.04 9.79
CA ALA A 146 -7.15 10.86 11.13
C ALA A 146 -7.16 9.39 11.58
N LEU A 147 -6.97 8.46 10.66
CA LEU A 147 -7.05 7.01 10.87
C LEU A 147 -5.69 6.31 10.88
N LEU A 148 -4.59 7.06 10.70
CA LEU A 148 -3.24 6.53 10.80
C LEU A 148 -2.85 6.26 12.25
N PRO A 149 -1.90 5.33 12.49
CA PRO A 149 -1.27 5.18 13.81
C PRO A 149 -0.76 6.53 14.36
N PRO A 150 -0.79 6.77 15.67
CA PRO A 150 -0.46 8.08 16.28
C PRO A 150 0.94 8.60 15.96
N ASP A 151 1.88 7.73 15.65
CA ASP A 151 3.29 8.01 15.29
C ASP A 151 3.50 8.15 13.78
N TRP A 152 2.43 7.92 12.98
CA TRP A 152 2.42 8.04 11.53
C TRP A 152 1.69 9.32 11.11
N GLY A 153 2.34 10.16 10.41
CA GLY A 153 1.72 11.37 9.89
C GLY A 153 2.44 12.65 10.34
N PRO A 154 2.08 13.80 9.79
CA PRO A 154 2.65 15.07 10.22
C PRO A 154 2.29 15.27 11.70
N ARG A 155 3.30 15.34 12.56
CA ARG A 155 3.08 15.76 13.95
C ARG A 155 2.37 17.11 13.90
N LEU A 156 1.08 17.12 14.17
CA LEU A 156 0.38 18.36 14.46
C LEU A 156 1.12 18.97 15.65
N ALA A 157 1.79 20.10 15.43
CA ALA A 157 2.46 20.83 16.49
C ALA A 157 1.44 20.98 17.62
N SER A 158 1.75 20.41 18.78
CA SER A 158 0.91 20.48 19.97
C SER A 158 0.53 21.94 20.16
N ALA A 159 -0.75 22.26 20.12
CA ALA A 159 -1.20 23.59 20.41
C ALA A 159 -0.63 23.99 21.80
N PRO A 160 -0.06 25.20 21.98
CA PRO A 160 0.48 25.58 23.27
C PRO A 160 -0.65 25.50 24.30
N VAL A 161 -0.40 24.72 25.37
CA VAL A 161 -1.29 24.67 26.53
C VAL A 161 -1.33 26.07 27.12
N VAL A 162 -2.42 26.81 26.89
CA VAL A 162 -2.67 28.08 27.53
C VAL A 162 -3.07 27.78 28.98
N HIS A 163 -2.10 27.86 29.91
CA HIS A 163 -2.40 27.89 31.32
C HIS A 163 -3.11 29.23 31.61
N ARG A 164 -4.37 29.14 31.99
CA ARG A 164 -5.11 30.23 32.65
C ARG A 164 -4.93 30.15 34.17
#